data_1097b9338750eab60fa61a47dac5d211
#
_entry.id   1097b9338750eab60fa61a47dac5d211
#
_cell.length_a   1.000
_cell.length_b   1.000
_cell.length_c   1.000
_cell.angle_alpha   90.00
_cell.angle_beta   90.00
_cell.angle_gamma   90.00
#
_symmetry.space_group_name_H-M   'P 1'
#
loop_
_entity.id
_entity.type
_entity.pdbx_description
1 polymer ?
#
loop_
_entity_poly.entity_id
_entity_poly.type
_entity_poly.pdbx_seq_one_letter_code
_entity_poly.pdbx_strand_id
1 'polypeptide(L)'
;AADAGADPARLAADTRLSRAPGRLSVTWPGAPEVVVIAGLGPGGMVVAGRHAQVAHAAWRLRAVVRLFATAGRAWPWDVRENPLSAGQRRLLASTAAAVESVIAAGISHAGPRSAHELDRLAQAARLEEVPRLARLLSSAAGAVDAVARRDDGMDEAAALSALAAAWSLTRALEAAGAAPDPALLGRADTEQTQPGLLVPLSATWWLAPSGSRGLTARFWDLDNHRLETVTTGRAAGADPAFQRSEDAPLVWGASVRTLLSGPLRLAGTTRRGDGALAPSRRTMVTRCGGYDGIDLAALSHELGSLRRGPRAAGFEAPAPPVRLLLTRASGLGRFDLDEIHQQYVWPVHDEAGQDHLLRLDPDGAESRLVAAVLARNLPVVAITVEGDRPAGIYVRSEGVLTLLSPTISSVRADAFRFYRRLAKRLERLRAEAAVLAPPREVGPIEALCADVHEALTALAASGALRAEGMTAHVLATRARAARDLQLQTLAAALAEVEERPGPWAVLRACAVVDRVRALAR
;
A
#
# COMPACT_ATOMS: atom_id res chain seq x y z
N ALA A 1 -17.69 -21.98 -2.28
CA ALA A 1 -18.04 -22.70 -3.52
C ALA A 1 -17.27 -24.02 -3.60
N ALA A 2 -16.00 -24.03 -3.24
CA ALA A 2 -15.18 -25.26 -3.27
C ALA A 2 -15.75 -26.38 -2.36
N ASP A 3 -16.29 -26.03 -1.18
CA ASP A 3 -16.93 -27.01 -0.27
C ASP A 3 -18.26 -27.58 -0.79
N ALA A 4 -18.86 -27.00 -1.82
CA ALA A 4 -20.11 -27.49 -2.40
C ALA A 4 -19.91 -28.43 -3.59
N GLY A 5 -18.67 -28.62 -4.06
CA GLY A 5 -18.31 -29.58 -5.13
C GLY A 5 -19.10 -29.38 -6.43
N ALA A 6 -19.56 -28.16 -6.74
CA ALA A 6 -20.62 -28.00 -7.69
C ALA A 6 -20.24 -27.06 -8.83
N ASP A 7 -20.16 -27.64 -10.01
CA ASP A 7 -20.14 -26.95 -11.29
C ASP A 7 -21.29 -25.93 -11.38
N PRO A 8 -21.03 -24.64 -11.64
CA PRO A 8 -22.05 -23.62 -11.82
C PRO A 8 -23.13 -24.00 -12.84
N ALA A 9 -22.78 -24.72 -13.90
CA ALA A 9 -23.73 -25.21 -14.91
C ALA A 9 -24.71 -26.23 -14.32
N ARG A 10 -24.24 -27.16 -13.46
CA ARG A 10 -25.10 -28.13 -12.77
C ARG A 10 -25.99 -27.48 -11.73
N LEU A 11 -25.50 -26.45 -11.02
CA LEU A 11 -26.29 -25.69 -10.05
C LEU A 11 -27.45 -24.91 -10.69
N ALA A 12 -27.35 -24.62 -11.98
CA ALA A 12 -28.35 -23.84 -12.71
C ALA A 12 -29.47 -24.69 -13.34
N ALA A 13 -29.23 -25.98 -13.62
CA ALA A 13 -30.11 -26.80 -14.48
C ALA A 13 -31.54 -27.01 -13.95
N ASP A 14 -31.72 -27.22 -12.63
CA ASP A 14 -33.01 -27.59 -12.04
C ASP A 14 -33.72 -26.45 -11.30
N THR A 15 -33.36 -25.22 -11.59
CA THR A 15 -33.82 -24.05 -10.83
C THR A 15 -34.97 -23.35 -11.52
N ARG A 16 -36.03 -23.04 -10.77
CA ARG A 16 -37.17 -22.22 -11.23
C ARG A 16 -37.07 -20.80 -10.66
N LEU A 17 -37.32 -19.82 -11.53
CA LEU A 17 -37.35 -18.41 -11.16
C LEU A 17 -38.79 -17.87 -11.26
N SER A 18 -39.28 -17.23 -10.22
CA SER A 18 -40.51 -16.47 -10.23
C SER A 18 -40.27 -15.00 -9.91
N ARG A 19 -40.94 -14.10 -10.63
CA ARG A 19 -40.79 -12.65 -10.45
C ARG A 19 -42.10 -12.05 -9.90
N ALA A 20 -41.94 -11.21 -8.88
CA ALA A 20 -42.97 -10.30 -8.39
C ALA A 20 -42.38 -8.88 -8.27
N PRO A 21 -43.17 -7.81 -8.21
CA PRO A 21 -42.67 -6.46 -8.05
C PRO A 21 -41.71 -6.34 -6.85
N GLY A 22 -40.48 -5.90 -7.09
CA GLY A 22 -39.45 -5.75 -6.07
C GLY A 22 -38.90 -7.07 -5.46
N ARG A 23 -39.36 -8.23 -5.94
CA ARG A 23 -38.99 -9.54 -5.37
C ARG A 23 -38.75 -10.56 -6.47
N LEU A 24 -37.70 -11.38 -6.26
CA LEU A 24 -37.36 -12.50 -7.11
C LEU A 24 -37.22 -13.75 -6.23
N SER A 25 -37.91 -14.84 -6.58
CA SER A 25 -37.82 -16.10 -5.86
C SER A 25 -37.09 -17.15 -6.69
N VAL A 26 -36.21 -17.87 -6.06
CA VAL A 26 -35.42 -18.96 -6.64
C VAL A 26 -35.76 -20.25 -5.90
N THR A 27 -36.28 -21.25 -6.63
CA THR A 27 -36.71 -22.52 -6.04
C THR A 27 -36.04 -23.71 -6.71
N TRP A 28 -35.82 -24.79 -5.95
CA TRP A 28 -35.28 -26.07 -6.40
C TRP A 28 -36.14 -27.23 -5.87
N PRO A 29 -36.20 -28.35 -6.55
CA PRO A 29 -36.86 -29.53 -6.02
C PRO A 29 -36.20 -29.99 -4.70
N GLY A 30 -37.01 -30.13 -3.65
CA GLY A 30 -36.54 -30.61 -2.34
C GLY A 30 -35.64 -29.65 -1.54
N ALA A 31 -35.58 -28.37 -1.91
CA ALA A 31 -34.73 -27.37 -1.30
C ALA A 31 -35.52 -26.11 -0.88
N PRO A 32 -35.01 -25.31 0.09
CA PRO A 32 -35.67 -24.09 0.51
C PRO A 32 -35.70 -23.04 -0.59
N GLU A 33 -36.76 -22.29 -0.66
CA GLU A 33 -36.87 -21.11 -1.52
C GLU A 33 -35.88 -20.02 -1.05
N VAL A 34 -35.20 -19.40 -1.99
CA VAL A 34 -34.39 -18.19 -1.74
C VAL A 34 -35.06 -16.98 -2.36
N VAL A 35 -35.42 -16.02 -1.54
CA VAL A 35 -36.06 -14.77 -1.94
C VAL A 35 -35.02 -13.68 -2.01
N VAL A 36 -34.94 -12.97 -3.12
CA VAL A 36 -34.08 -11.81 -3.32
C VAL A 36 -34.96 -10.56 -3.40
N ILE A 37 -34.74 -9.64 -2.49
CA ILE A 37 -35.47 -8.36 -2.42
C ILE A 37 -34.61 -7.29 -3.09
N ALA A 38 -35.18 -6.62 -4.10
CA ALA A 38 -34.50 -5.58 -4.85
C ALA A 38 -34.13 -4.40 -3.94
N GLY A 39 -32.95 -3.82 -4.17
CA GLY A 39 -32.45 -2.63 -3.44
C GLY A 39 -31.80 -2.90 -2.09
N LEU A 40 -31.90 -4.11 -1.51
CA LEU A 40 -31.31 -4.44 -0.20
C LEU A 40 -29.93 -5.12 -0.29
N GLY A 41 -29.37 -5.25 -1.48
CA GLY A 41 -28.06 -5.90 -1.68
C GLY A 41 -28.01 -7.33 -1.11
N PRO A 42 -26.83 -7.78 -0.63
CA PRO A 42 -26.67 -9.14 -0.06
C PRO A 42 -27.55 -9.42 1.15
N GLY A 43 -27.90 -8.40 1.95
CA GLY A 43 -28.82 -8.50 3.08
C GLY A 43 -30.26 -8.81 2.69
N GLY A 44 -30.65 -8.52 1.45
CA GLY A 44 -31.97 -8.80 0.90
C GLY A 44 -32.19 -10.24 0.44
N MET A 45 -31.21 -11.13 0.64
CA MET A 45 -31.34 -12.54 0.26
C MET A 45 -31.78 -13.39 1.46
N VAL A 46 -33.06 -13.76 1.49
CA VAL A 46 -33.70 -14.52 2.57
C VAL A 46 -33.91 -15.96 2.13
N VAL A 47 -33.47 -16.92 2.96
CA VAL A 47 -33.73 -18.36 2.75
C VAL A 47 -34.95 -18.75 3.56
N ALA A 48 -35.98 -19.30 2.92
CA ALA A 48 -37.21 -19.72 3.58
C ALA A 48 -37.01 -21.00 4.41
N GLY A 49 -37.60 -21.03 5.61
CA GLY A 49 -37.56 -22.19 6.49
C GLY A 49 -36.45 -22.15 7.55
N ARG A 50 -36.53 -23.12 8.50
CA ARG A 50 -35.54 -23.28 9.59
C ARG A 50 -34.42 -24.20 9.15
N HIS A 51 -33.30 -23.65 8.73
CA HIS A 51 -32.10 -24.41 8.36
C HIS A 51 -30.89 -23.89 9.13
N ALA A 52 -29.84 -24.71 9.27
CA ALA A 52 -28.59 -24.27 9.90
C ALA A 52 -27.96 -23.09 9.11
N GLN A 53 -27.36 -22.14 9.81
CA GLN A 53 -26.78 -20.91 9.18
C GLN A 53 -25.78 -21.20 8.07
N VAL A 54 -25.01 -22.30 8.19
CA VAL A 54 -24.04 -22.71 7.16
C VAL A 54 -24.75 -23.11 5.86
N ALA A 55 -25.91 -23.80 5.96
CA ALA A 55 -26.70 -24.16 4.79
C ALA A 55 -27.31 -22.91 4.08
N HIS A 56 -27.63 -21.85 4.84
CA HIS A 56 -28.14 -20.59 4.27
C HIS A 56 -27.13 -19.95 3.29
N ALA A 57 -25.85 -19.97 3.60
CA ALA A 57 -24.82 -19.40 2.73
C ALA A 57 -24.74 -20.16 1.39
N ALA A 58 -24.79 -21.48 1.44
CA ALA A 58 -24.78 -22.32 0.24
C ALA A 58 -26.01 -22.08 -0.65
N TRP A 59 -27.20 -21.96 -0.08
CA TRP A 59 -28.43 -21.67 -0.83
C TRP A 59 -28.45 -20.28 -1.45
N ARG A 60 -27.97 -19.26 -0.72
CA ARG A 60 -27.80 -17.89 -1.26
C ARG A 60 -26.84 -17.90 -2.45
N LEU A 61 -25.70 -18.58 -2.34
CA LEU A 61 -24.73 -18.68 -3.41
C LEU A 61 -25.33 -19.34 -4.66
N ARG A 62 -26.07 -20.45 -4.50
CA ARG A 62 -26.76 -21.13 -5.60
C ARG A 62 -27.76 -20.19 -6.30
N ALA A 63 -28.52 -19.40 -5.54
CA ALA A 63 -29.44 -18.41 -6.09
C ALA A 63 -28.71 -17.36 -6.93
N VAL A 64 -27.57 -16.83 -6.44
CA VAL A 64 -26.77 -15.85 -7.20
C VAL A 64 -26.23 -16.43 -8.48
N VAL A 65 -25.66 -17.65 -8.46
CA VAL A 65 -25.17 -18.35 -9.67
C VAL A 65 -26.28 -18.46 -10.72
N ARG A 66 -27.49 -18.85 -10.28
CA ARG A 66 -28.64 -18.96 -11.20
C ARG A 66 -29.05 -17.60 -11.79
N LEU A 67 -29.04 -16.55 -10.98
CA LEU A 67 -29.35 -15.19 -11.44
C LEU A 67 -28.36 -14.70 -12.49
N PHE A 68 -27.08 -14.96 -12.31
CA PHE A 68 -26.04 -14.63 -13.30
C PHE A 68 -26.27 -15.40 -14.62
N ALA A 69 -26.53 -16.72 -14.54
CA ALA A 69 -26.82 -17.52 -15.71
C ALA A 69 -28.08 -17.04 -16.45
N THR A 70 -29.16 -16.70 -15.72
CA THR A 70 -30.41 -16.20 -16.30
C THR A 70 -30.24 -14.81 -16.92
N ALA A 71 -29.35 -13.99 -16.38
CA ALA A 71 -29.04 -12.67 -16.93
C ALA A 71 -28.06 -12.72 -18.11
N GLY A 72 -27.64 -13.93 -18.54
CA GLY A 72 -26.63 -14.10 -19.59
C GLY A 72 -25.25 -13.55 -19.23
N ARG A 73 -24.98 -13.38 -17.92
CA ARG A 73 -23.68 -12.89 -17.43
C ARG A 73 -22.80 -14.07 -17.07
N ALA A 74 -21.53 -14.00 -17.49
CA ALA A 74 -20.52 -14.95 -17.03
C ALA A 74 -20.39 -14.91 -15.51
N TRP A 75 -20.25 -16.09 -14.89
CA TRP A 75 -20.00 -16.20 -13.46
C TRP A 75 -18.62 -15.59 -13.17
N PRO A 76 -18.51 -14.51 -12.37
CA PRO A 76 -17.23 -13.81 -12.20
C PRO A 76 -16.19 -14.60 -11.40
N TRP A 77 -16.62 -15.65 -10.73
CA TRP A 77 -15.75 -16.56 -9.98
C TRP A 77 -15.67 -17.91 -10.67
N ASP A 78 -15.26 -17.91 -11.91
CA ASP A 78 -14.93 -19.14 -12.61
C ASP A 78 -13.78 -19.82 -11.82
N VAL A 79 -14.10 -20.88 -11.12
CA VAL A 79 -13.12 -21.70 -10.41
C VAL A 79 -12.37 -22.47 -11.47
N ARG A 80 -11.45 -21.81 -12.17
CA ARG A 80 -10.43 -22.52 -12.92
C ARG A 80 -9.63 -23.26 -11.86
N GLU A 81 -9.80 -24.58 -11.81
CA GLU A 81 -8.90 -25.44 -11.07
C GLU A 81 -7.50 -25.24 -11.66
N ASN A 82 -6.73 -24.38 -11.06
CA ASN A 82 -5.33 -24.19 -11.37
C ASN A 82 -4.54 -24.49 -10.09
N PRO A 83 -4.45 -25.77 -9.71
CA PRO A 83 -3.80 -26.18 -8.49
C PRO A 83 -2.33 -25.78 -8.53
N LEU A 84 -1.78 -25.47 -7.38
CA LEU A 84 -0.36 -25.23 -7.24
C LEU A 84 0.44 -26.39 -7.83
N SER A 85 1.45 -26.08 -8.63
CA SER A 85 2.39 -27.08 -9.16
C SER A 85 3.15 -27.78 -8.02
N ALA A 86 3.73 -28.95 -8.31
CA ALA A 86 4.63 -29.60 -7.35
C ALA A 86 5.84 -28.73 -7.00
N GLY A 87 6.34 -27.94 -7.96
CA GLY A 87 7.41 -26.95 -7.74
C GLY A 87 6.97 -25.84 -6.79
N GLN A 88 5.79 -25.26 -7.03
CA GLN A 88 5.24 -24.23 -6.16
C GLN A 88 5.01 -24.73 -4.73
N ARG A 89 4.45 -25.92 -4.54
CA ARG A 89 4.28 -26.50 -3.19
C ARG A 89 5.61 -26.70 -2.46
N ARG A 90 6.65 -27.21 -3.15
CA ARG A 90 8.00 -27.33 -2.57
C ARG A 90 8.59 -25.96 -2.21
N LEU A 91 8.42 -24.99 -3.09
CA LEU A 91 8.86 -23.61 -2.82
C LEU A 91 8.19 -23.04 -1.56
N LEU A 92 6.87 -23.18 -1.41
CA LEU A 92 6.14 -22.70 -0.23
C LEU A 92 6.65 -23.36 1.05
N ALA A 93 6.80 -24.70 1.05
CA ALA A 93 7.35 -25.42 2.21
C ALA A 93 8.77 -24.96 2.56
N SER A 94 9.65 -24.79 1.56
CA SER A 94 11.01 -24.30 1.78
C SER A 94 11.02 -22.85 2.29
N THR A 95 10.11 -22.01 1.79
CA THR A 95 9.98 -20.62 2.25
C THR A 95 9.54 -20.56 3.71
N ALA A 96 8.51 -21.31 4.10
CA ALA A 96 8.06 -21.39 5.48
C ALA A 96 9.20 -21.81 6.41
N ALA A 97 9.90 -22.88 6.07
CA ALA A 97 11.02 -23.41 6.85
C ALA A 97 12.17 -22.41 6.99
N ALA A 98 12.56 -21.74 5.90
CA ALA A 98 13.66 -20.75 5.93
C ALA A 98 13.30 -19.53 6.79
N VAL A 99 12.09 -18.98 6.65
CA VAL A 99 11.63 -17.84 7.44
C VAL A 99 11.51 -18.21 8.92
N GLU A 100 10.92 -19.36 9.24
CA GLU A 100 10.81 -19.86 10.62
C GLU A 100 12.19 -20.13 11.24
N SER A 101 13.17 -20.59 10.46
CA SER A 101 14.55 -20.79 10.92
C SER A 101 15.24 -19.48 11.29
N VAL A 102 15.02 -18.39 10.52
CA VAL A 102 15.57 -17.06 10.85
C VAL A 102 15.02 -16.56 12.19
N ILE A 103 13.72 -16.71 12.40
CA ILE A 103 13.09 -16.30 13.66
C ILE A 103 13.55 -17.17 14.84
N ALA A 104 13.69 -18.48 14.64
CA ALA A 104 14.16 -19.39 15.68
C ALA A 104 15.63 -19.12 16.10
N ALA A 105 16.47 -18.74 15.15
CA ALA A 105 17.85 -18.37 15.42
C ALA A 105 18.00 -16.97 16.05
N GLY A 106 16.99 -16.12 15.86
CA GLY A 106 17.02 -14.70 16.21
C GLY A 106 17.50 -13.83 15.06
N ILE A 107 16.73 -12.78 14.74
CA ILE A 107 17.04 -11.87 13.63
C ILE A 107 18.40 -11.19 13.84
N SER A 108 18.72 -10.77 15.06
CA SER A 108 20.02 -10.16 15.39
C SER A 108 21.21 -11.11 15.22
N HIS A 109 20.97 -12.42 15.19
CA HIS A 109 21.96 -13.46 14.97
C HIS A 109 21.97 -14.00 13.54
N ALA A 110 21.03 -13.52 12.70
CA ALA A 110 20.97 -13.93 11.32
C ALA A 110 22.22 -13.49 10.56
N GLY A 111 22.90 -14.44 9.95
CA GLY A 111 24.11 -14.17 9.17
C GLY A 111 23.81 -13.97 7.67
N PRO A 112 24.83 -13.61 6.87
CA PRO A 112 24.68 -13.44 5.41
C PRO A 112 24.14 -14.68 4.69
N ARG A 113 24.31 -15.87 5.26
CA ARG A 113 23.76 -17.12 4.71
C ARG A 113 22.24 -17.13 4.70
N SER A 114 21.60 -16.62 5.76
CA SER A 114 20.13 -16.53 5.84
C SER A 114 19.57 -15.57 4.79
N ALA A 115 20.19 -14.41 4.62
CA ALA A 115 19.83 -13.45 3.59
C ALA A 115 19.97 -14.05 2.17
N HIS A 116 21.09 -14.74 1.92
CA HIS A 116 21.33 -15.41 0.64
C HIS A 116 20.33 -16.54 0.36
N GLU A 117 19.93 -17.30 1.37
CA GLU A 117 18.92 -18.34 1.23
C GLU A 117 17.55 -17.74 0.85
N LEU A 118 17.13 -16.65 1.51
CA LEU A 118 15.91 -15.92 1.17
C LEU A 118 15.96 -15.37 -0.27
N ASP A 119 17.10 -14.84 -0.71
CA ASP A 119 17.27 -14.35 -2.09
C ASP A 119 17.19 -15.52 -3.11
N ARG A 120 17.80 -16.67 -2.83
CA ARG A 120 17.66 -17.88 -3.67
C ARG A 120 16.19 -18.32 -3.78
N LEU A 121 15.44 -18.28 -2.67
CA LEU A 121 14.01 -18.59 -2.69
C LEU A 121 13.22 -17.55 -3.47
N ALA A 122 13.61 -16.27 -3.42
CA ALA A 122 13.02 -15.22 -4.26
C ALA A 122 13.24 -15.50 -5.76
N GLN A 123 14.42 -16.00 -6.13
CA GLN A 123 14.72 -16.39 -7.52
C GLN A 123 13.90 -17.62 -7.93
N ALA A 124 13.81 -18.63 -7.07
CA ALA A 124 12.96 -19.79 -7.30
C ALA A 124 11.49 -19.39 -7.46
N ALA A 125 11.00 -18.43 -6.67
CA ALA A 125 9.64 -17.92 -6.77
C ALA A 125 9.36 -17.21 -8.12
N ARG A 126 10.36 -16.56 -8.71
CA ARG A 126 10.24 -16.02 -10.09
C ARG A 126 10.11 -17.13 -11.12
N LEU A 127 10.91 -18.20 -11.00
CA LEU A 127 10.88 -19.35 -11.92
C LEU A 127 9.57 -20.15 -11.81
N GLU A 128 9.04 -20.28 -10.59
CA GLU A 128 7.77 -20.97 -10.33
C GLU A 128 6.54 -20.05 -10.57
N GLU A 129 6.73 -18.87 -11.16
CA GLU A 129 5.68 -17.91 -11.48
C GLU A 129 4.82 -17.48 -10.28
N VAL A 130 5.46 -17.23 -9.14
CA VAL A 130 4.86 -16.63 -7.93
C VAL A 130 5.51 -15.26 -7.66
N PRO A 131 5.32 -14.26 -8.55
CA PRO A 131 6.08 -13.02 -8.51
C PRO A 131 5.82 -12.18 -7.26
N ARG A 132 4.66 -12.34 -6.62
CA ARG A 132 4.37 -11.65 -5.36
C ARG A 132 5.24 -12.17 -4.23
N LEU A 133 5.36 -13.49 -4.10
CA LEU A 133 6.24 -14.11 -3.11
C LEU A 133 7.71 -13.74 -3.38
N ALA A 134 8.11 -13.69 -4.65
CA ALA A 134 9.46 -13.28 -5.04
C ALA A 134 9.80 -11.87 -4.53
N ARG A 135 8.88 -10.92 -4.63
CA ARG A 135 9.08 -9.55 -4.12
C ARG A 135 9.20 -9.51 -2.61
N LEU A 136 8.30 -10.21 -1.89
CA LEU A 136 8.34 -10.26 -0.43
C LEU A 136 9.62 -10.92 0.08
N LEU A 137 10.06 -12.01 -0.53
CA LEU A 137 11.32 -12.68 -0.18
C LEU A 137 12.54 -11.80 -0.48
N SER A 138 12.56 -11.08 -1.60
CA SER A 138 13.65 -10.13 -1.88
C SER A 138 13.69 -8.99 -0.87
N SER A 139 12.53 -8.49 -0.42
CA SER A 139 12.46 -7.49 0.65
C SER A 139 12.96 -8.03 1.98
N ALA A 140 12.54 -9.24 2.35
CA ALA A 140 12.99 -9.92 3.57
C ALA A 140 14.50 -10.20 3.53
N ALA A 141 15.03 -10.67 2.40
CA ALA A 141 16.47 -10.90 2.21
C ALA A 141 17.26 -9.60 2.40
N GLY A 142 16.82 -8.48 1.80
CA GLY A 142 17.47 -7.18 1.96
C GLY A 142 17.47 -6.69 3.41
N ALA A 143 16.34 -6.83 4.11
CA ALA A 143 16.24 -6.41 5.51
C ALA A 143 17.12 -7.27 6.44
N VAL A 144 17.14 -8.59 6.26
CA VAL A 144 18.00 -9.51 7.02
C VAL A 144 19.48 -9.26 6.72
N ASP A 145 19.84 -8.96 5.46
CA ASP A 145 21.22 -8.63 5.09
C ASP A 145 21.70 -7.33 5.73
N ALA A 146 20.85 -6.29 5.80
CA ALA A 146 21.14 -5.04 6.48
C ALA A 146 21.42 -5.24 7.98
N VAL A 147 20.62 -6.07 8.65
CA VAL A 147 20.85 -6.44 10.05
C VAL A 147 22.16 -7.24 10.19
N ALA A 148 22.40 -8.21 9.31
CA ALA A 148 23.61 -9.04 9.34
C ALA A 148 24.90 -8.23 9.13
N ARG A 149 24.84 -7.17 8.32
CA ARG A 149 25.98 -6.25 8.09
C ARG A 149 26.10 -5.14 9.13
N ARG A 150 25.09 -4.97 9.98
CA ARG A 150 24.99 -3.84 10.91
C ARG A 150 25.06 -2.49 10.20
N ASP A 151 24.35 -2.39 9.07
CA ASP A 151 24.26 -1.16 8.31
C ASP A 151 23.59 -0.04 9.16
N ASP A 152 23.96 1.23 8.96
CA ASP A 152 23.45 2.37 9.72
C ASP A 152 21.91 2.53 9.67
N GLY A 153 21.27 1.94 8.68
CA GLY A 153 19.81 1.92 8.53
C GLY A 153 19.14 0.59 8.90
N MET A 154 19.84 -0.30 9.66
CA MET A 154 19.24 -1.57 10.06
C MET A 154 18.03 -1.36 10.96
N ASP A 155 16.96 -2.13 10.71
CA ASP A 155 15.72 -2.12 11.49
C ASP A 155 15.22 -3.56 11.64
N GLU A 156 15.37 -4.11 12.84
CA GLU A 156 14.91 -5.47 13.17
C GLU A 156 13.38 -5.58 13.08
N ALA A 157 12.65 -4.49 13.39
CA ALA A 157 11.21 -4.44 13.28
C ALA A 157 10.77 -4.51 11.81
N ALA A 158 11.47 -3.80 10.91
CA ALA A 158 11.23 -3.89 9.47
C ALA A 158 11.58 -5.29 8.93
N ALA A 159 12.66 -5.91 9.42
CA ALA A 159 13.03 -7.28 9.05
C ALA A 159 11.98 -8.28 9.50
N LEU A 160 11.47 -8.18 10.73
CA LEU A 160 10.38 -9.01 11.24
C LEU A 160 9.11 -8.87 10.39
N SER A 161 8.69 -7.64 10.09
CA SER A 161 7.51 -7.38 9.24
C SER A 161 7.67 -7.96 7.84
N ALA A 162 8.85 -7.83 7.22
CA ALA A 162 9.11 -8.38 5.89
C ALA A 162 9.07 -9.93 5.89
N LEU A 163 9.65 -10.57 6.90
CA LEU A 163 9.59 -12.02 7.10
C LEU A 163 8.15 -12.49 7.34
N ALA A 164 7.40 -11.79 8.20
CA ALA A 164 6.00 -12.09 8.50
C ALA A 164 5.10 -11.96 7.26
N ALA A 165 5.35 -10.96 6.40
CA ALA A 165 4.60 -10.79 5.15
C ALA A 165 4.86 -11.95 4.17
N ALA A 166 6.13 -12.36 3.98
CA ALA A 166 6.48 -13.49 3.12
C ALA A 166 5.88 -14.81 3.64
N TRP A 167 5.98 -15.04 4.94
CA TRP A 167 5.41 -16.20 5.59
C TRP A 167 3.87 -16.24 5.49
N SER A 168 3.21 -15.12 5.74
CA SER A 168 1.74 -15.03 5.66
C SER A 168 1.21 -15.32 4.26
N LEU A 169 1.88 -14.80 3.22
CA LEU A 169 1.51 -15.13 1.83
C LEU A 169 1.71 -16.63 1.54
N THR A 170 2.81 -17.21 2.04
CA THR A 170 3.08 -18.64 1.92
C THR A 170 1.94 -19.46 2.50
N ARG A 171 1.52 -19.15 3.73
CA ARG A 171 0.40 -19.81 4.41
C ARG A 171 -0.95 -19.61 3.70
N ALA A 172 -1.19 -18.42 3.17
CA ALA A 172 -2.42 -18.14 2.41
C ALA A 172 -2.48 -18.96 1.10
N LEU A 173 -1.35 -19.08 0.39
CA LEU A 173 -1.27 -19.91 -0.83
C LEU A 173 -1.45 -21.40 -0.52
N GLU A 174 -0.87 -21.90 0.57
CA GLU A 174 -1.09 -23.28 1.02
C GLU A 174 -2.55 -23.54 1.37
N ALA A 175 -3.19 -22.61 2.09
CA ALA A 175 -4.59 -22.69 2.50
C ALA A 175 -5.57 -22.55 1.32
N ALA A 176 -5.19 -21.87 0.24
CA ALA A 176 -6.01 -21.71 -0.95
C ALA A 176 -6.22 -23.04 -1.72
N GLY A 177 -5.38 -24.05 -1.49
CA GLY A 177 -5.59 -25.40 -1.98
C GLY A 177 -5.60 -25.52 -3.51
N ALA A 178 -6.72 -26.04 -4.07
CA ALA A 178 -6.81 -26.39 -5.48
C ALA A 178 -6.95 -25.20 -6.45
N ALA A 179 -7.29 -24.02 -5.95
CA ALA A 179 -7.55 -22.84 -6.80
C ALA A 179 -7.07 -21.53 -6.13
N PRO A 180 -5.74 -21.31 -6.04
CA PRO A 180 -5.23 -20.05 -5.54
C PRO A 180 -5.69 -18.88 -6.43
N ASP A 181 -6.16 -17.80 -5.80
CA ASP A 181 -6.48 -16.57 -6.49
C ASP A 181 -5.24 -16.07 -7.25
N PRO A 182 -5.33 -15.79 -8.57
CA PRO A 182 -4.24 -15.21 -9.35
C PRO A 182 -3.64 -13.95 -8.71
N ALA A 183 -4.45 -13.16 -8.01
CA ALA A 183 -4.00 -12.00 -7.28
C ALA A 183 -3.06 -12.37 -6.11
N LEU A 184 -3.27 -13.52 -5.43
CA LEU A 184 -2.34 -14.01 -4.41
C LEU A 184 -0.99 -14.41 -5.01
N LEU A 185 -1.00 -15.03 -6.18
CA LEU A 185 0.22 -15.37 -6.91
C LEU A 185 0.96 -14.11 -7.41
N GLY A 186 0.25 -12.98 -7.51
CA GLY A 186 0.77 -11.75 -8.09
C GLY A 186 0.79 -11.78 -9.61
N ARG A 187 0.07 -12.70 -10.22
CA ARG A 187 -0.19 -12.72 -11.66
C ARG A 187 -1.24 -11.67 -11.94
N ALA A 188 -0.83 -10.63 -12.64
CA ALA A 188 -1.71 -9.54 -13.00
C ALA A 188 -2.10 -9.70 -14.46
N ASP A 189 -3.37 -9.96 -14.72
CA ASP A 189 -3.93 -9.75 -16.04
C ASP A 189 -3.83 -8.27 -16.38
N THR A 190 -3.43 -7.97 -17.62
CA THR A 190 -3.39 -6.60 -18.11
C THR A 190 -4.67 -6.34 -18.89
N GLU A 191 -5.43 -5.34 -18.47
CA GLU A 191 -6.66 -4.91 -19.11
C GLU A 191 -6.42 -3.62 -19.90
N GLN A 192 -7.00 -3.52 -21.09
CA GLN A 192 -7.04 -2.26 -21.84
C GLN A 192 -7.90 -1.28 -21.05
N THR A 193 -7.39 -0.08 -20.83
CA THR A 193 -8.10 0.97 -20.10
C THR A 193 -7.91 2.31 -20.78
N GLN A 194 -8.88 3.19 -20.60
CA GLN A 194 -8.81 4.56 -21.09
C GLN A 194 -9.08 5.51 -19.91
N PRO A 195 -8.01 5.96 -19.23
CA PRO A 195 -8.15 6.98 -18.21
C PRO A 195 -8.73 8.27 -18.80
N GLY A 196 -9.42 9.04 -17.97
CA GLY A 196 -9.94 10.34 -18.33
C GLY A 196 -8.87 11.43 -18.38
N LEU A 197 -9.22 12.65 -17.96
CA LEU A 197 -8.27 13.74 -17.82
C LEU A 197 -7.46 13.58 -16.54
N LEU A 198 -6.17 13.31 -16.68
CA LEU A 198 -5.25 13.05 -15.58
C LEU A 198 -4.58 14.35 -15.11
N VAL A 199 -4.82 14.76 -13.86
CA VAL A 199 -4.11 15.86 -13.22
C VAL A 199 -2.92 15.30 -12.46
N PRO A 200 -1.67 15.71 -12.79
CA PRO A 200 -0.48 15.25 -12.09
C PRO A 200 -0.48 15.70 -10.62
N LEU A 201 -0.20 14.77 -9.70
CA LEU A 201 -0.08 15.02 -8.27
C LEU A 201 1.36 14.93 -7.79
N SER A 202 2.11 13.94 -8.29
CA SER A 202 3.50 13.72 -7.91
C SER A 202 4.26 12.90 -8.95
N ALA A 203 5.59 13.00 -8.90
CA ALA A 203 6.51 12.08 -9.55
C ALA A 203 7.71 11.88 -8.62
N THR A 204 7.84 10.73 -8.01
CA THR A 204 8.83 10.43 -6.99
C THR A 204 9.87 9.46 -7.52
N TRP A 205 11.13 9.88 -7.51
CA TRP A 205 12.26 8.98 -7.77
C TRP A 205 12.61 8.23 -6.50
N TRP A 206 12.84 6.94 -6.61
CA TRP A 206 13.21 6.09 -5.50
C TRP A 206 14.42 5.22 -5.83
N LEU A 207 15.17 4.88 -4.79
CA LEU A 207 16.28 3.96 -4.79
C LEU A 207 16.04 2.94 -3.68
N ALA A 208 16.00 1.67 -4.04
CA ALA A 208 15.85 0.59 -3.06
C ALA A 208 17.23 0.17 -2.52
N PRO A 209 17.31 -0.40 -1.30
CA PRO A 209 18.56 -0.95 -0.76
C PRO A 209 19.22 -1.99 -1.65
N SER A 210 18.45 -2.73 -2.46
CA SER A 210 18.92 -3.67 -3.48
C SER A 210 19.66 -3.01 -4.65
N GLY A 211 19.76 -1.67 -4.70
CA GLY A 211 20.28 -0.91 -5.84
C GLY A 211 19.29 -0.76 -7.01
N SER A 212 18.09 -1.33 -6.91
CA SER A 212 17.01 -1.08 -7.86
C SER A 212 16.55 0.37 -7.76
N ARG A 213 16.27 1.00 -8.89
CA ARG A 213 15.86 2.40 -8.95
C ARG A 213 14.68 2.61 -9.87
N GLY A 214 13.89 3.63 -9.61
CA GLY A 214 12.71 3.89 -10.42
C GLY A 214 12.02 5.21 -10.17
N LEU A 215 10.91 5.37 -10.88
CA LEU A 215 10.01 6.49 -10.81
C LEU A 215 8.58 5.98 -10.57
N THR A 216 7.90 6.59 -9.63
CA THR A 216 6.46 6.43 -9.43
C THR A 216 5.80 7.77 -9.66
N ALA A 217 4.87 7.84 -10.61
CA ALA A 217 4.06 9.04 -10.84
C ALA A 217 2.61 8.76 -10.47
N ARG A 218 1.94 9.77 -9.88
CA ARG A 218 0.54 9.72 -9.46
C ARG A 218 -0.24 10.85 -10.08
N PHE A 219 -1.46 10.53 -10.45
CA PHE A 219 -2.39 11.43 -11.12
C PHE A 219 -3.76 11.28 -10.51
N TRP A 220 -4.53 12.34 -10.54
CA TRP A 220 -5.97 12.29 -10.30
C TRP A 220 -6.70 12.23 -11.63
N ASP A 221 -7.52 11.22 -11.82
CA ASP A 221 -8.41 11.10 -12.98
C ASP A 221 -9.70 11.87 -12.68
N LEU A 222 -9.85 13.05 -13.29
CA LEU A 222 -11.00 13.92 -13.08
C LEU A 222 -12.31 13.32 -13.59
N ASP A 223 -12.26 12.54 -14.67
CA ASP A 223 -13.45 11.99 -15.30
C ASP A 223 -13.97 10.76 -14.53
N ASN A 224 -13.06 10.00 -13.87
CA ASN A 224 -13.38 8.75 -13.18
C ASN A 224 -13.26 8.85 -11.64
N HIS A 225 -12.93 10.02 -11.08
CA HIS A 225 -12.78 10.30 -9.65
C HIS A 225 -11.92 9.26 -8.92
N ARG A 226 -10.72 9.00 -9.44
CA ARG A 226 -9.82 7.98 -8.90
C ARG A 226 -8.35 8.37 -8.99
N LEU A 227 -7.58 7.83 -8.04
CA LEU A 227 -6.13 7.94 -8.05
C LEU A 227 -5.52 6.94 -9.03
N GLU A 228 -4.78 7.43 -10.02
CA GLU A 228 -4.02 6.63 -10.95
C GLU A 228 -2.54 6.65 -10.61
N THR A 229 -1.91 5.50 -10.71
CA THR A 229 -0.48 5.35 -10.39
C THR A 229 0.22 4.60 -11.52
N VAL A 230 1.41 5.04 -11.87
CA VAL A 230 2.32 4.31 -12.76
C VAL A 230 3.69 4.21 -12.10
N THR A 231 4.29 3.03 -12.16
CA THR A 231 5.65 2.81 -11.66
C THR A 231 6.49 2.16 -12.75
N THR A 232 7.68 2.71 -12.97
CA THR A 232 8.72 2.12 -13.80
C THR A 232 10.01 2.03 -13.01
N GLY A 233 10.81 1.00 -13.27
CA GLY A 233 12.07 0.81 -12.55
C GLY A 233 13.03 -0.11 -13.28
N ARG A 234 14.26 -0.14 -12.79
CA ARG A 234 15.34 -1.01 -13.27
C ARG A 234 16.02 -1.66 -12.07
N ALA A 235 16.39 -2.91 -12.25
CA ALA A 235 17.24 -3.61 -11.28
C ALA A 235 18.63 -2.98 -11.20
N ALA A 236 19.35 -3.27 -10.14
CA ALA A 236 20.74 -2.87 -9.99
C ALA A 236 21.58 -3.32 -11.19
N GLY A 237 22.41 -2.44 -11.70
CA GLY A 237 23.26 -2.71 -12.87
C GLY A 237 22.54 -2.78 -14.24
N ALA A 238 21.20 -2.89 -14.25
CA ALA A 238 20.45 -2.87 -15.50
C ALA A 238 20.27 -1.42 -16.02
N ASP A 239 20.43 -1.23 -17.31
CA ASP A 239 20.21 0.02 -18.04
C ASP A 239 20.88 1.24 -17.36
N PRO A 240 22.20 1.44 -17.53
CA PRO A 240 22.92 2.59 -16.96
C PRO A 240 22.37 3.96 -17.38
N ALA A 241 21.69 4.03 -18.53
CA ALA A 241 21.06 5.26 -19.02
C ALA A 241 19.78 5.62 -18.25
N PHE A 242 19.17 4.69 -17.52
CA PHE A 242 18.01 4.96 -16.70
C PHE A 242 18.45 5.61 -15.37
N GLN A 243 18.51 6.92 -15.39
CA GLN A 243 18.96 7.75 -14.27
C GLN A 243 17.90 8.76 -13.88
N ARG A 244 18.04 9.29 -12.65
CA ARG A 244 17.21 10.40 -12.17
C ARG A 244 17.39 11.62 -13.05
N SER A 245 16.35 11.98 -13.79
CA SER A 245 16.36 13.10 -14.70
C SER A 245 14.97 13.71 -14.84
N GLU A 246 14.91 15.03 -14.92
CA GLU A 246 13.68 15.76 -15.22
C GLU A 246 13.33 15.71 -16.71
N ASP A 247 14.33 15.62 -17.57
CA ASP A 247 14.19 15.75 -19.02
C ASP A 247 14.24 14.42 -19.78
N ALA A 248 14.80 13.36 -19.18
CA ALA A 248 14.86 12.04 -19.82
C ALA A 248 13.47 11.37 -19.89
N PRO A 249 13.16 10.64 -20.97
CA PRO A 249 11.90 9.91 -21.13
C PRO A 249 11.88 8.67 -20.23
N LEU A 250 11.25 8.76 -19.08
CA LEU A 250 11.23 7.71 -18.07
C LEU A 250 9.97 6.84 -18.12
N VAL A 251 8.79 7.44 -18.36
CA VAL A 251 7.49 6.77 -18.37
C VAL A 251 6.75 7.12 -19.65
N TRP A 252 6.18 6.12 -20.33
CA TRP A 252 5.41 6.29 -21.58
C TRP A 252 6.15 7.06 -22.69
N GLY A 253 7.46 7.06 -22.66
CA GLY A 253 8.27 7.88 -23.57
C GLY A 253 8.27 9.38 -23.24
N ALA A 254 7.64 9.79 -22.13
CA ALA A 254 7.59 11.18 -21.68
C ALA A 254 8.60 11.44 -20.56
N SER A 255 9.09 12.68 -20.50
CA SER A 255 9.93 13.17 -19.40
C SER A 255 9.10 13.57 -18.19
N VAL A 256 9.71 13.61 -17.01
CA VAL A 256 9.04 14.09 -15.77
C VAL A 256 8.56 15.53 -15.95
N ARG A 257 9.34 16.38 -16.60
CA ARG A 257 8.94 17.75 -16.96
C ARG A 257 7.63 17.76 -17.75
N THR A 258 7.49 16.88 -18.74
CA THR A 258 6.27 16.75 -19.56
C THR A 258 5.10 16.25 -18.70
N LEU A 259 5.33 15.21 -17.88
CA LEU A 259 4.30 14.63 -17.02
C LEU A 259 3.75 15.60 -15.97
N LEU A 260 4.61 16.50 -15.46
CA LEU A 260 4.25 17.46 -14.40
C LEU A 260 3.89 18.85 -14.94
N SER A 261 3.84 19.06 -16.25
CA SER A 261 3.58 20.40 -16.82
C SER A 261 2.10 20.80 -16.87
N GLY A 262 1.19 19.93 -16.52
CA GLY A 262 -0.26 20.16 -16.53
C GLY A 262 -1.04 18.87 -16.81
N PRO A 263 -2.38 18.97 -16.92
CA PRO A 263 -3.23 17.83 -17.20
C PRO A 263 -2.87 17.14 -18.51
N LEU A 264 -3.10 15.83 -18.55
CA LEU A 264 -2.77 15.01 -19.71
C LEU A 264 -3.82 13.93 -19.98
N ARG A 265 -3.89 13.44 -21.21
CA ARG A 265 -4.66 12.28 -21.65
C ARG A 265 -3.73 11.19 -22.15
N LEU A 266 -4.14 9.95 -21.90
CA LEU A 266 -3.40 8.76 -22.34
C LEU A 266 -4.21 8.00 -23.39
N ALA A 267 -3.52 7.50 -24.42
CA ALA A 267 -4.11 6.58 -25.40
C ALA A 267 -3.26 5.30 -25.49
N GLY A 268 -3.92 4.17 -25.72
CA GLY A 268 -3.24 2.86 -25.79
C GLY A 268 -2.71 2.38 -24.43
N THR A 269 -3.40 2.72 -23.35
CA THR A 269 -2.99 2.42 -21.99
C THR A 269 -3.54 1.07 -21.54
N THR A 270 -2.76 0.34 -20.78
CA THR A 270 -3.18 -0.89 -20.10
C THR A 270 -3.08 -0.73 -18.59
N ARG A 271 -4.00 -1.38 -17.89
CA ARG A 271 -4.04 -1.46 -16.42
C ARG A 271 -3.56 -2.83 -16.00
N ARG A 272 -2.72 -2.88 -15.01
CA ARG A 272 -2.25 -4.11 -14.38
C ARG A 272 -3.27 -4.58 -13.34
N GLY A 273 -3.28 -5.87 -13.02
CA GLY A 273 -4.19 -6.44 -12.02
C GLY A 273 -4.02 -5.87 -10.60
N ASP A 274 -2.89 -5.18 -10.31
CA ASP A 274 -2.71 -4.41 -9.08
C ASP A 274 -3.40 -3.02 -9.13
N GLY A 275 -4.08 -2.72 -10.23
CA GLY A 275 -4.79 -1.47 -10.46
C GLY A 275 -3.93 -0.33 -11.00
N ALA A 276 -2.61 -0.49 -11.04
CA ALA A 276 -1.71 0.52 -11.57
C ALA A 276 -1.68 0.54 -13.11
N LEU A 277 -1.40 1.70 -13.69
CA LEU A 277 -1.19 1.83 -15.13
C LEU A 277 0.16 1.21 -15.52
N ALA A 278 0.20 0.49 -16.63
CA ALA A 278 1.43 -0.09 -17.14
C ALA A 278 2.35 0.98 -17.77
N PRO A 279 3.67 0.96 -17.50
CA PRO A 279 4.61 1.91 -18.07
C PRO A 279 5.00 1.56 -19.53
N SER A 280 4.01 1.25 -20.37
CA SER A 280 4.21 0.80 -21.74
C SER A 280 4.68 1.94 -22.66
N ARG A 281 5.68 1.68 -23.50
CA ARG A 281 6.09 2.63 -24.56
C ARG A 281 5.03 2.80 -25.65
N ARG A 282 4.01 1.94 -25.71
CA ARG A 282 2.88 2.05 -26.67
C ARG A 282 1.86 3.08 -26.21
N THR A 283 1.87 3.48 -24.94
CA THR A 283 1.00 4.52 -24.42
C THR A 283 1.46 5.88 -24.93
N MET A 284 0.55 6.60 -25.56
CA MET A 284 0.79 7.97 -26.03
C MET A 284 0.30 8.97 -24.99
N VAL A 285 1.12 9.97 -24.70
CA VAL A 285 0.83 11.06 -23.77
C VAL A 285 0.50 12.32 -24.55
N THR A 286 -0.67 12.91 -24.31
CA THR A 286 -1.08 14.19 -24.89
C THR A 286 -1.30 15.20 -23.76
N ARG A 287 -0.59 16.33 -23.79
CA ARG A 287 -0.79 17.44 -22.85
C ARG A 287 -2.08 18.19 -23.17
N CYS A 288 -2.83 18.54 -22.13
CA CYS A 288 -4.12 19.24 -22.22
C CYS A 288 -4.08 20.65 -21.61
N GLY A 289 -2.95 21.34 -21.74
CA GLY A 289 -2.77 22.69 -21.21
C GLY A 289 -1.92 22.75 -19.94
N GLY A 290 -2.02 23.87 -19.19
CA GLY A 290 -1.44 24.06 -17.87
C GLY A 290 -2.44 23.72 -16.77
N TYR A 291 -2.14 24.19 -15.54
CA TYR A 291 -3.02 23.98 -14.39
C TYR A 291 -4.13 25.05 -14.28
N ASP A 292 -4.20 26.01 -15.22
CA ASP A 292 -5.23 27.03 -15.25
C ASP A 292 -6.59 26.35 -15.48
N GLY A 293 -7.55 26.63 -14.60
CA GLY A 293 -8.86 25.96 -14.62
C GLY A 293 -8.94 24.67 -13.80
N ILE A 294 -7.86 24.19 -13.18
CA ILE A 294 -7.89 23.10 -12.21
C ILE A 294 -8.24 23.66 -10.82
N ASP A 295 -9.36 23.24 -10.27
CA ASP A 295 -9.75 23.55 -8.90
C ASP A 295 -9.01 22.64 -7.91
N LEU A 296 -7.91 23.15 -7.34
CA LEU A 296 -7.13 22.42 -6.35
C LEU A 296 -7.90 22.21 -5.04
N ALA A 297 -8.91 23.03 -4.72
CA ALA A 297 -9.70 22.85 -3.51
C ALA A 297 -10.68 21.68 -3.67
N ALA A 298 -11.36 21.60 -4.80
CA ALA A 298 -12.19 20.44 -5.13
C ALA A 298 -11.35 19.17 -5.16
N LEU A 299 -10.18 19.21 -5.78
CA LEU A 299 -9.25 18.08 -5.86
C LEU A 299 -8.77 17.62 -4.47
N SER A 300 -8.46 18.55 -3.57
CA SER A 300 -8.07 18.26 -2.18
C SER A 300 -9.21 17.57 -1.44
N HIS A 301 -10.44 18.04 -1.60
CA HIS A 301 -11.63 17.45 -0.99
C HIS A 301 -11.89 16.03 -1.51
N GLU A 302 -11.83 15.83 -2.81
CA GLU A 302 -12.02 14.51 -3.45
C GLU A 302 -10.96 13.50 -2.99
N LEU A 303 -9.67 13.88 -2.96
CA LEU A 303 -8.60 13.04 -2.45
C LEU A 303 -8.78 12.70 -0.96
N GLY A 304 -9.24 13.64 -0.15
CA GLY A 304 -9.54 13.43 1.27
C GLY A 304 -10.72 12.49 1.50
N SER A 305 -11.68 12.46 0.58
CA SER A 305 -12.88 11.61 0.64
C SER A 305 -12.65 10.17 0.15
N LEU A 306 -11.52 9.88 -0.47
CA LEU A 306 -11.19 8.54 -0.94
C LEU A 306 -11.23 7.54 0.22
N ARG A 307 -12.31 6.78 0.30
CA ARG A 307 -12.36 5.62 1.19
C ARG A 307 -11.39 4.57 0.66
N ARG A 308 -10.50 4.13 1.51
CA ARG A 308 -9.65 2.97 1.22
C ARG A 308 -10.58 1.76 1.07
N GLY A 309 -10.85 1.37 -0.18
CA GLY A 309 -11.55 0.12 -0.44
C GLY A 309 -10.79 -1.05 0.17
N PRO A 310 -11.46 -2.15 0.55
CA PRO A 310 -10.79 -3.36 0.98
C PRO A 310 -9.90 -3.82 -0.19
N ARG A 311 -8.59 -3.59 -0.09
CA ARG A 311 -7.66 -4.14 -1.08
C ARG A 311 -7.61 -5.64 -0.89
N ALA A 312 -8.08 -6.33 -1.92
CA ALA A 312 -7.94 -7.77 -2.01
C ALA A 312 -6.49 -8.12 -1.80
N ALA A 313 -6.11 -8.93 -0.96
CA ALA A 313 -4.83 -9.57 -0.79
C ALA A 313 -3.86 -9.08 0.30
N GLY A 314 -4.09 -8.12 1.09
CA GLY A 314 -3.53 -7.86 2.42
C GLY A 314 -2.08 -8.15 2.82
N PHE A 315 -1.24 -8.65 1.91
CA PHE A 315 0.14 -9.07 2.19
C PHE A 315 1.20 -8.00 1.88
N GLU A 316 0.83 -6.97 1.15
CA GLU A 316 1.68 -5.81 0.91
C GLU A 316 1.22 -4.67 1.81
N ALA A 317 2.17 -3.91 2.33
CA ALA A 317 1.84 -2.69 3.05
C ALA A 317 0.97 -1.81 2.13
N PRO A 318 -0.14 -1.26 2.63
CA PRO A 318 -0.93 -0.36 1.83
C PRO A 318 -0.05 0.81 1.41
N ALA A 319 -0.18 1.24 0.14
CA ALA A 319 0.50 2.45 -0.29
C ALA A 319 0.10 3.61 0.65
N PRO A 320 1.05 4.47 1.05
CA PRO A 320 0.74 5.59 1.91
C PRO A 320 -0.38 6.44 1.29
N PRO A 321 -1.26 7.01 2.13
CA PRO A 321 -2.34 7.86 1.63
C PRO A 321 -1.76 9.06 0.89
N VAL A 322 -2.36 9.39 -0.25
CA VAL A 322 -2.07 10.62 -0.98
C VAL A 322 -3.06 11.68 -0.55
N ARG A 323 -2.58 12.83 -0.15
CA ARG A 323 -3.37 14.00 0.24
C ARG A 323 -2.86 15.22 -0.50
N LEU A 324 -3.71 16.17 -0.77
CA LEU A 324 -3.34 17.48 -1.28
C LEU A 324 -3.64 18.51 -0.21
N LEU A 325 -2.60 19.08 0.39
CA LEU A 325 -2.71 20.14 1.40
C LEU A 325 -2.72 21.49 0.69
N LEU A 326 -3.78 22.24 0.85
CA LEU A 326 -3.82 23.64 0.38
C LEU A 326 -3.09 24.51 1.39
N THR A 327 -2.16 25.33 0.92
CA THR A 327 -1.30 26.11 1.80
C THR A 327 -1.34 27.59 1.50
N ARG A 328 -1.08 28.39 2.53
CA ARG A 328 -0.81 29.83 2.40
C ARG A 328 0.68 30.08 2.64
N ALA A 329 1.20 31.15 2.10
CA ALA A 329 2.60 31.51 2.29
C ALA A 329 3.01 31.62 3.77
N SER A 330 2.10 32.08 4.63
CA SER A 330 2.28 32.17 6.09
C SER A 330 2.19 30.80 6.79
N GLY A 331 1.67 29.77 6.14
CA GLY A 331 1.50 28.42 6.71
C GLY A 331 2.73 27.53 6.56
N LEU A 332 3.80 28.01 5.92
CA LEU A 332 5.01 27.21 5.72
C LEU A 332 6.04 27.54 6.80
N GLY A 333 6.21 26.64 7.74
CA GLY A 333 7.24 26.75 8.78
C GLY A 333 8.65 26.50 8.23
N ARG A 334 9.64 26.76 9.08
CA ARG A 334 11.02 26.33 8.85
C ARG A 334 11.13 24.86 9.27
N PHE A 335 11.87 24.06 8.55
CA PHE A 335 12.15 22.71 9.00
C PHE A 335 13.32 22.69 9.99
N ASP A 336 13.20 21.84 10.99
CA ASP A 336 14.19 21.59 12.03
C ASP A 336 14.62 20.12 12.00
N LEU A 337 15.79 19.84 12.57
CA LEU A 337 16.31 18.47 12.67
C LEU A 337 15.66 17.75 13.86
N ASP A 338 14.97 16.64 13.59
CA ASP A 338 14.62 15.65 14.61
C ASP A 338 15.87 14.79 14.88
N GLU A 339 16.56 15.08 15.97
CA GLU A 339 17.80 14.42 16.33
C GLU A 339 17.61 12.94 16.70
N ILE A 340 16.40 12.57 17.15
CA ILE A 340 16.10 11.18 17.53
C ILE A 340 15.95 10.31 16.27
N HIS A 341 15.23 10.80 15.28
CA HIS A 341 14.96 10.05 14.05
C HIS A 341 15.90 10.42 12.91
N GLN A 342 16.85 11.34 13.14
CA GLN A 342 17.81 11.83 12.14
C GLN A 342 17.11 12.28 10.83
N GLN A 343 16.00 12.99 10.97
CA GLN A 343 15.18 13.50 9.86
C GLN A 343 14.86 14.98 10.05
N TYR A 344 14.69 15.72 8.96
CA TYR A 344 14.09 17.03 9.05
C TYR A 344 12.58 16.91 9.19
N VAL A 345 12.00 17.72 10.04
CA VAL A 345 10.55 17.89 10.21
C VAL A 345 10.18 19.28 9.70
N TRP A 346 9.29 19.32 8.74
CA TRP A 346 8.80 20.53 8.13
C TRP A 346 7.33 20.77 8.54
N PRO A 347 7.06 21.73 9.45
CA PRO A 347 5.69 22.07 9.82
C PRO A 347 5.00 22.83 8.69
N VAL A 348 3.82 22.39 8.33
CA VAL A 348 2.95 23.00 7.33
C VAL A 348 1.56 23.18 7.92
N HIS A 349 1.05 24.43 7.92
CA HIS A 349 -0.33 24.73 8.26
C HIS A 349 -1.15 24.83 6.99
N ASP A 350 -2.21 24.05 6.89
CA ASP A 350 -3.10 24.10 5.73
C ASP A 350 -4.13 25.26 5.84
N GLU A 351 -4.90 25.46 4.77
CA GLU A 351 -5.95 26.49 4.76
C GLU A 351 -7.09 26.21 5.73
N ALA A 352 -7.29 24.95 6.14
CA ALA A 352 -8.26 24.54 7.13
C ALA A 352 -7.79 24.79 8.58
N GLY A 353 -6.54 25.26 8.75
CA GLY A 353 -5.93 25.51 10.05
C GLY A 353 -5.40 24.25 10.73
N GLN A 354 -5.21 23.16 9.99
CA GLN A 354 -4.62 21.93 10.51
C GLN A 354 -3.10 21.95 10.35
N ASP A 355 -2.42 21.40 11.35
CA ASP A 355 -0.98 21.28 11.39
C ASP A 355 -0.53 19.92 10.83
N HIS A 356 0.42 19.96 9.93
CA HIS A 356 1.03 18.78 9.33
C HIS A 356 2.53 18.82 9.53
N LEU A 357 3.10 17.75 10.07
CA LEU A 357 4.55 17.58 10.20
C LEU A 357 5.05 16.69 9.07
N LEU A 358 5.68 17.29 8.07
CA LEU A 358 6.23 16.58 6.93
C LEU A 358 7.68 16.19 7.21
N ARG A 359 8.05 14.96 6.90
CA ARG A 359 9.38 14.41 7.11
C ARG A 359 10.20 14.45 5.83
N LEU A 360 11.47 14.82 5.96
CA LEU A 360 12.43 14.92 4.87
C LEU A 360 13.73 14.24 5.26
N ASP A 361 14.33 13.55 4.32
CA ASP A 361 15.69 13.02 4.49
C ASP A 361 16.70 14.17 4.47
N PRO A 362 17.58 14.35 5.48
CA PRO A 362 18.54 15.44 5.54
C PRO A 362 19.44 15.54 4.31
N ASP A 363 19.91 14.41 3.79
CA ASP A 363 20.76 14.33 2.61
C ASP A 363 19.97 14.15 1.31
N GLY A 364 18.63 14.08 1.41
CA GLY A 364 17.70 13.85 0.31
C GLY A 364 17.65 15.00 -0.69
N ALA A 365 17.14 14.72 -1.87
CA ALA A 365 16.85 15.74 -2.86
C ALA A 365 15.67 16.62 -2.44
N GLU A 366 14.71 16.03 -1.71
CA GLU A 366 13.52 16.70 -1.19
C GLU A 366 13.87 17.84 -0.23
N SER A 367 14.77 17.63 0.72
CA SER A 367 15.21 18.69 1.66
C SER A 367 15.89 19.84 0.92
N ARG A 368 16.72 19.53 -0.08
CA ARG A 368 17.36 20.57 -0.91
C ARG A 368 16.35 21.37 -1.72
N LEU A 369 15.33 20.72 -2.30
CA LEU A 369 14.28 21.42 -3.04
C LEU A 369 13.44 22.30 -2.12
N VAL A 370 12.96 21.74 -0.98
CA VAL A 370 12.16 22.49 0.00
C VAL A 370 12.95 23.69 0.52
N ALA A 371 14.23 23.50 0.87
CA ALA A 371 15.09 24.61 1.28
C ALA A 371 15.20 25.69 0.19
N ALA A 372 15.34 25.30 -1.06
CA ALA A 372 15.40 26.25 -2.19
C ALA A 372 14.08 26.99 -2.43
N VAL A 373 12.94 26.30 -2.29
CA VAL A 373 11.58 26.89 -2.38
C VAL A 373 11.38 27.92 -1.26
N LEU A 374 11.70 27.57 -0.01
CA LEU A 374 11.60 28.44 1.15
C LEU A 374 12.57 29.63 1.06
N ALA A 375 13.84 29.37 0.70
CA ALA A 375 14.86 30.42 0.60
C ALA A 375 14.54 31.47 -0.49
N ARG A 376 13.79 31.09 -1.51
CA ARG A 376 13.34 31.98 -2.60
C ARG A 376 11.97 32.59 -2.34
N ASN A 377 11.35 32.18 -1.26
CA ASN A 377 9.98 32.61 -0.94
C ASN A 377 9.01 32.37 -2.10
N LEU A 378 9.13 31.21 -2.80
CA LEU A 378 8.20 30.88 -3.86
C LEU A 378 6.80 30.70 -3.28
N PRO A 379 5.76 31.29 -3.90
CA PRO A 379 4.39 31.11 -3.44
C PRO A 379 3.94 29.67 -3.63
N VAL A 380 4.00 28.87 -2.57
CA VAL A 380 3.45 27.51 -2.55
C VAL A 380 1.94 27.62 -2.36
N VAL A 381 1.19 26.97 -3.26
CA VAL A 381 -0.28 26.98 -3.27
C VAL A 381 -0.82 25.69 -2.69
N ALA A 382 -0.16 24.57 -2.98
CA ALA A 382 -0.54 23.28 -2.46
C ALA A 382 0.67 22.33 -2.37
N ILE A 383 0.57 21.32 -1.51
CA ILE A 383 1.58 20.28 -1.36
C ILE A 383 0.88 18.92 -1.45
N THR A 384 1.29 18.10 -2.40
CA THR A 384 0.92 16.67 -2.41
C THR A 384 1.78 15.94 -1.39
N VAL A 385 1.13 15.20 -0.49
CA VAL A 385 1.78 14.45 0.58
C VAL A 385 1.46 12.96 0.41
N GLU A 386 2.47 12.12 0.51
CA GLU A 386 2.38 10.66 0.53
C GLU A 386 2.78 10.17 1.93
N GLY A 387 1.77 9.75 2.72
CA GLY A 387 2.00 9.50 4.14
C GLY A 387 2.30 10.79 4.90
N ASP A 388 3.56 10.96 5.30
CA ASP A 388 4.10 12.14 5.96
C ASP A 388 5.22 12.84 5.15
N ARG A 389 5.43 12.45 3.88
CA ARG A 389 6.47 13.00 3.01
C ARG A 389 5.90 13.88 1.91
N PRO A 390 6.52 15.03 1.59
CA PRO A 390 6.11 15.84 0.45
C PRO A 390 6.49 15.12 -0.86
N ALA A 391 5.52 14.91 -1.73
CA ALA A 391 5.68 14.20 -2.99
C ALA A 391 5.54 15.11 -4.23
N GLY A 392 4.87 16.26 -4.07
CA GLY A 392 4.72 17.30 -5.09
C GLY A 392 4.50 18.66 -4.45
N ILE A 393 5.04 19.71 -5.02
CA ILE A 393 4.90 21.08 -4.52
C ILE A 393 4.39 21.98 -5.65
N TYR A 394 3.17 22.48 -5.53
CA TYR A 394 2.60 23.42 -6.46
C TYR A 394 3.04 24.85 -6.10
N VAL A 395 3.80 25.46 -6.97
CA VAL A 395 4.29 26.82 -6.83
C VAL A 395 3.71 27.73 -7.91
N ARG A 396 3.37 28.95 -7.55
CA ARG A 396 2.94 29.98 -8.51
C ARG A 396 4.10 30.93 -8.79
N SER A 397 4.53 31.01 -10.04
CA SER A 397 5.58 31.95 -10.47
C SER A 397 5.09 32.72 -11.68
N GLU A 398 5.15 34.05 -11.63
CA GLU A 398 4.70 34.92 -12.73
C GLU A 398 3.27 34.63 -13.23
N GLY A 399 2.39 34.27 -12.29
CA GLY A 399 1.00 33.91 -12.59
C GLY A 399 0.79 32.46 -13.03
N VAL A 400 1.84 31.72 -13.39
CA VAL A 400 1.77 30.33 -13.85
C VAL A 400 1.92 29.36 -12.68
N LEU A 401 1.01 28.41 -12.57
CA LEU A 401 1.10 27.31 -11.60
C LEU A 401 1.97 26.18 -12.15
N THR A 402 2.95 25.77 -11.37
CA THR A 402 3.89 24.70 -11.74
C THR A 402 4.00 23.68 -10.62
N LEU A 403 4.03 22.38 -10.96
CA LEU A 403 4.26 21.30 -10.04
C LEU A 403 5.75 20.90 -10.04
N LEU A 404 6.38 20.98 -8.89
CA LEU A 404 7.75 20.52 -8.66
C LEU A 404 7.75 19.14 -8.00
N SER A 405 8.61 18.24 -8.48
CA SER A 405 8.89 16.95 -7.84
C SER A 405 10.01 17.12 -6.81
N PRO A 406 9.78 16.90 -5.52
CA PRO A 406 10.81 17.04 -4.49
C PRO A 406 12.05 16.19 -4.72
N THR A 407 11.88 15.00 -5.29
CA THR A 407 12.98 14.06 -5.54
C THR A 407 13.72 14.29 -6.86
N ILE A 408 13.17 15.06 -7.80
CA ILE A 408 13.72 15.19 -9.17
C ILE A 408 13.98 16.63 -9.55
N SER A 409 13.00 17.53 -9.32
CA SER A 409 13.09 18.91 -9.78
C SER A 409 14.22 19.67 -9.11
N SER A 410 14.86 20.56 -9.87
CA SER A 410 15.85 21.48 -9.34
C SER A 410 15.37 22.93 -9.56
N VAL A 411 15.43 23.71 -8.50
CA VAL A 411 15.22 25.16 -8.60
C VAL A 411 16.59 25.78 -8.86
N ARG A 412 16.85 26.22 -10.11
CA ARG A 412 18.14 26.80 -10.50
C ARG A 412 18.50 27.96 -9.57
N ALA A 413 19.72 27.95 -9.06
CA ALA A 413 20.27 29.02 -8.25
C ALA A 413 20.71 30.17 -9.17
N ASP A 414 19.75 31.01 -9.59
CA ASP A 414 20.14 32.29 -10.17
C ASP A 414 20.76 33.18 -9.09
N ALA A 415 21.89 33.80 -9.44
CA ALA A 415 22.82 34.48 -8.56
C ALA A 415 22.25 35.80 -8.01
N PHE A 416 21.23 35.77 -7.17
CA PHE A 416 20.72 36.97 -6.53
C PHE A 416 21.09 37.04 -5.05
N ARG A 417 22.30 37.55 -4.75
CA ARG A 417 22.76 37.83 -3.37
C ARG A 417 21.83 38.77 -2.58
N PHE A 418 21.06 39.63 -3.26
CA PHE A 418 20.13 40.56 -2.63
C PHE A 418 18.95 39.86 -1.95
N TYR A 419 18.36 38.87 -2.58
CA TYR A 419 17.22 38.15 -2.02
C TYR A 419 17.58 37.23 -0.84
N ARG A 420 18.84 36.79 -0.67
CA ARG A 420 19.26 36.00 0.50
C ARG A 420 19.08 36.77 1.84
N ARG A 421 19.25 38.08 1.85
CA ARG A 421 19.05 38.89 3.08
C ARG A 421 17.57 39.06 3.40
N LEU A 422 16.72 39.26 2.38
CA LEU A 422 15.28 39.37 2.54
C LEU A 422 14.68 38.00 2.93
N ALA A 423 15.13 36.89 2.31
CA ALA A 423 14.73 35.56 2.68
C ALA A 423 15.07 35.21 4.13
N LYS A 424 16.29 35.52 4.61
CA LYS A 424 16.66 35.33 6.02
C LYS A 424 15.79 36.14 6.99
N ARG A 425 15.34 37.34 6.60
CA ARG A 425 14.45 38.16 7.44
C ARG A 425 13.03 37.58 7.47
N LEU A 426 12.53 37.09 6.33
CA LEU A 426 11.24 36.37 6.23
C LEU A 426 11.26 35.02 6.93
N GLU A 427 12.39 34.28 6.87
CA GLU A 427 12.60 33.05 7.65
C GLU A 427 12.49 33.31 9.17
N ARG A 428 13.08 34.38 9.68
CA ARG A 428 12.96 34.78 11.11
C ARG A 428 11.51 35.07 11.48
N LEU A 429 10.79 35.81 10.66
CA LEU A 429 9.38 36.16 10.91
C LEU A 429 8.48 34.90 10.85
N ARG A 430 8.81 33.93 9.99
CA ARG A 430 8.11 32.64 9.92
C ARG A 430 8.43 31.75 11.13
N ALA A 431 9.69 31.71 11.57
CA ALA A 431 10.09 30.95 12.76
C ALA A 431 9.42 31.49 14.05
N GLU A 432 9.20 32.81 14.13
CA GLU A 432 8.48 33.43 15.23
C GLU A 432 6.96 33.11 15.18
N ALA A 433 6.41 32.84 13.99
CA ALA A 433 5.00 32.52 13.80
C ALA A 433 4.70 31.01 13.87
N ALA A 434 5.73 30.16 13.72
CA ALA A 434 5.57 28.71 13.80
C ALA A 434 5.44 28.30 15.27
N VAL A 435 4.22 28.21 15.75
CA VAL A 435 3.90 27.46 16.96
C VAL A 435 4.16 26.00 16.65
N LEU A 436 5.05 25.36 17.40
CA LEU A 436 5.24 23.91 17.33
C LEU A 436 3.88 23.24 17.48
N ALA A 437 3.43 22.54 16.47
CA ALA A 437 2.21 21.78 16.55
C ALA A 437 2.32 20.80 17.73
N PRO A 438 1.28 20.66 18.55
CA PRO A 438 1.28 19.66 19.60
C PRO A 438 1.54 18.29 18.98
N PRO A 439 2.25 17.40 19.68
CA PRO A 439 2.49 16.04 19.16
C PRO A 439 1.13 15.42 18.80
N ARG A 440 1.06 14.82 17.62
CA ARG A 440 -0.15 14.13 17.16
C ARG A 440 -0.56 13.11 18.22
N GLU A 441 -1.78 13.22 18.71
CA GLU A 441 -2.34 12.21 19.59
C GLU A 441 -2.38 10.88 18.86
N VAL A 442 -1.61 9.92 19.35
CA VAL A 442 -1.57 8.56 18.81
C VAL A 442 -2.86 7.87 19.23
N GLY A 443 -3.64 7.42 18.27
CA GLY A 443 -4.89 6.71 18.57
C GLY A 443 -4.64 5.41 19.36
N PRO A 444 -5.61 4.94 20.15
CA PRO A 444 -5.43 3.78 21.02
C PRO A 444 -5.06 2.50 20.27
N ILE A 445 -5.57 2.31 19.06
CA ILE A 445 -5.22 1.15 18.22
C ILE A 445 -3.77 1.28 17.71
N GLU A 446 -3.35 2.47 17.31
CA GLU A 446 -1.99 2.71 16.81
C GLU A 446 -0.96 2.51 17.93
N ALA A 447 -1.24 3.03 19.13
CA ALA A 447 -0.41 2.81 20.32
C ALA A 447 -0.31 1.33 20.69
N LEU A 448 -1.44 0.62 20.73
CA LEU A 448 -1.46 -0.82 20.98
C LEU A 448 -0.62 -1.59 19.97
N CYS A 449 -0.75 -1.27 18.68
CA CYS A 449 0.02 -1.94 17.63
C CYS A 449 1.53 -1.65 17.74
N ALA A 450 1.92 -0.44 18.12
CA ALA A 450 3.33 -0.10 18.32
C ALA A 450 3.95 -0.91 19.46
N ASP A 451 3.31 -0.95 20.62
CA ASP A 451 3.80 -1.69 21.80
C ASP A 451 3.87 -3.20 21.55
N VAL A 452 2.87 -3.75 20.87
CA VAL A 452 2.86 -5.19 20.52
C VAL A 452 3.98 -5.50 19.53
N HIS A 453 4.15 -4.66 18.52
CA HIS A 453 5.21 -4.86 17.52
C HIS A 453 6.60 -4.79 18.15
N GLU A 454 6.85 -3.86 19.07
CA GLU A 454 8.08 -3.77 19.84
C GLU A 454 8.36 -5.04 20.65
N ALA A 455 7.35 -5.54 21.37
CA ALA A 455 7.49 -6.78 22.16
C ALA A 455 7.78 -8.01 21.27
N LEU A 456 7.11 -8.13 20.12
CA LEU A 456 7.37 -9.21 19.16
C LEU A 456 8.75 -9.09 18.51
N THR A 457 9.21 -7.87 18.25
CA THR A 457 10.54 -7.61 17.72
C THR A 457 11.61 -8.05 18.72
N ALA A 458 11.48 -7.73 19.99
CA ALA A 458 12.40 -8.16 21.04
C ALA A 458 12.52 -9.69 21.14
N LEU A 459 11.39 -10.42 21.02
CA LEU A 459 11.38 -11.88 20.98
C LEU A 459 12.08 -12.42 19.72
N ALA A 460 11.74 -11.87 18.58
CA ALA A 460 12.29 -12.32 17.30
C ALA A 460 13.76 -11.97 17.13
N ALA A 461 14.23 -10.84 17.67
CA ALA A 461 15.61 -10.40 17.60
C ALA A 461 16.56 -11.36 18.32
N SER A 462 16.20 -11.80 19.52
CA SER A 462 17.03 -12.67 20.34
C SER A 462 16.87 -14.17 20.03
N GLY A 463 15.83 -14.58 19.32
CA GLY A 463 15.45 -15.99 19.15
C GLY A 463 14.84 -16.61 20.44
N ALA A 464 14.68 -15.81 21.50
CA ALA A 464 14.03 -16.23 22.74
C ALA A 464 12.51 -16.15 22.57
N LEU A 465 11.96 -17.07 21.80
CA LEU A 465 10.55 -17.04 21.37
C LEU A 465 9.55 -17.22 22.52
N ARG A 466 10.00 -17.67 23.68
CA ARG A 466 9.18 -17.75 24.87
C ARG A 466 9.21 -16.41 25.60
N ALA A 467 8.05 -15.80 25.71
CA ALA A 467 7.91 -14.57 26.46
C ALA A 467 8.08 -14.85 27.97
N GLU A 468 9.01 -14.18 28.62
CA GLU A 468 9.28 -14.29 30.06
C GLU A 468 9.29 -12.90 30.72
N GLY A 469 9.00 -12.84 32.01
CA GLY A 469 9.08 -11.62 32.80
C GLY A 469 8.26 -10.46 32.25
N MET A 470 8.91 -9.35 31.98
CA MET A 470 8.26 -8.12 31.50
C MET A 470 7.58 -8.32 30.14
N THR A 471 8.20 -9.05 29.21
CA THR A 471 7.63 -9.28 27.87
C THR A 471 6.34 -10.10 27.93
N ALA A 472 6.28 -11.14 28.78
CA ALA A 472 5.06 -11.91 29.00
C ALA A 472 3.94 -11.02 29.58
N HIS A 473 4.27 -10.19 30.57
CA HIS A 473 3.31 -9.25 31.16
C HIS A 473 2.78 -8.25 30.12
N VAL A 474 3.64 -7.70 29.27
CA VAL A 474 3.25 -6.78 28.18
C VAL A 474 2.31 -7.48 27.21
N LEU A 475 2.63 -8.66 26.71
CA LEU A 475 1.81 -9.39 25.75
C LEU A 475 0.44 -9.75 26.34
N ALA A 476 0.38 -10.26 27.57
CA ALA A 476 -0.88 -10.57 28.26
C ALA A 476 -1.75 -9.31 28.46
N THR A 477 -1.12 -8.19 28.83
CA THR A 477 -1.82 -6.92 29.01
C THR A 477 -2.35 -6.40 27.67
N ARG A 478 -1.56 -6.47 26.58
CA ARG A 478 -1.97 -6.03 25.25
C ARG A 478 -3.02 -6.96 24.62
N ALA A 479 -2.99 -8.27 24.93
CA ALA A 479 -4.06 -9.18 24.53
C ALA A 479 -5.41 -8.81 25.17
N ARG A 480 -5.40 -8.34 26.41
CA ARG A 480 -6.61 -7.80 27.08
C ARG A 480 -7.07 -6.51 26.41
N ALA A 481 -6.17 -5.55 26.22
CA ALA A 481 -6.49 -4.30 25.53
C ALA A 481 -7.04 -4.53 24.11
N ALA A 482 -6.50 -5.52 23.38
CA ALA A 482 -7.02 -5.89 22.07
C ALA A 482 -8.47 -6.42 22.14
N ARG A 483 -8.83 -7.18 23.18
CA ARG A 483 -10.22 -7.63 23.39
C ARG A 483 -11.14 -6.46 23.70
N ASP A 484 -10.70 -5.53 24.53
CA ASP A 484 -11.48 -4.33 24.90
C ASP A 484 -11.75 -3.45 23.67
N LEU A 485 -10.80 -3.37 22.74
CA LEU A 485 -10.93 -2.69 21.45
C LEU A 485 -11.63 -3.55 20.37
N GLN A 486 -12.19 -4.70 20.72
CA GLN A 486 -12.87 -5.64 19.81
C GLN A 486 -11.96 -6.20 18.70
N LEU A 487 -10.64 -6.20 18.89
CA LEU A 487 -9.65 -6.75 17.97
C LEU A 487 -9.41 -8.25 18.25
N GLN A 488 -10.44 -9.06 18.11
CA GLN A 488 -10.44 -10.48 18.54
C GLN A 488 -9.34 -11.31 17.88
N THR A 489 -9.07 -11.07 16.58
CA THR A 489 -8.01 -11.79 15.85
C THR A 489 -6.63 -11.47 16.41
N LEU A 490 -6.38 -10.21 16.77
CA LEU A 490 -5.14 -9.79 17.42
C LEU A 490 -5.00 -10.41 18.81
N ALA A 491 -6.06 -10.35 19.62
CA ALA A 491 -6.07 -10.94 20.94
C ALA A 491 -5.77 -12.44 20.91
N ALA A 492 -6.38 -13.18 19.97
CA ALA A 492 -6.12 -14.61 19.78
C ALA A 492 -4.69 -14.90 19.33
N ALA A 493 -4.14 -14.08 18.42
CA ALA A 493 -2.76 -14.25 17.97
C ALA A 493 -1.74 -14.01 19.10
N LEU A 494 -1.98 -13.03 19.97
CA LEU A 494 -1.13 -12.76 21.14
C LEU A 494 -1.22 -13.87 22.20
N ALA A 495 -2.42 -14.38 22.47
CA ALA A 495 -2.60 -15.52 23.37
C ALA A 495 -1.85 -16.76 22.87
N GLU A 496 -1.80 -16.98 21.57
CA GLU A 496 -1.06 -18.10 20.98
C GLU A 496 0.46 -18.00 21.16
N VAL A 497 1.02 -16.77 21.15
CA VAL A 497 2.45 -16.57 21.47
C VAL A 497 2.75 -16.99 22.92
N GLU A 498 1.80 -16.76 23.84
CA GLU A 498 1.94 -17.14 25.24
C GLU A 498 1.76 -18.66 25.45
N GLU A 499 0.71 -19.24 24.85
CA GLU A 499 0.35 -20.66 25.06
C GLU A 499 1.26 -21.63 24.30
N ARG A 500 1.68 -21.27 23.10
CA ARG A 500 2.49 -22.09 22.19
C ARG A 500 3.60 -21.28 21.56
N PRO A 501 4.59 -20.88 22.37
CA PRO A 501 5.69 -20.05 21.88
C PRO A 501 6.46 -20.76 20.77
N GLY A 502 6.73 -20.01 19.71
CA GLY A 502 7.48 -20.54 18.55
C GLY A 502 7.49 -19.56 17.38
N PRO A 503 8.32 -19.82 16.35
CA PRO A 503 8.44 -18.94 15.18
C PRO A 503 7.09 -18.66 14.52
N TRP A 504 6.26 -19.69 14.41
CA TRP A 504 4.95 -19.61 13.79
C TRP A 504 4.02 -18.63 14.53
N ALA A 505 3.96 -18.70 15.85
CA ALA A 505 3.10 -17.82 16.66
C ALA A 505 3.57 -16.36 16.56
N VAL A 506 4.89 -16.10 16.63
CA VAL A 506 5.47 -14.76 16.51
C VAL A 506 5.21 -14.17 15.12
N LEU A 507 5.44 -14.93 14.06
CA LEU A 507 5.19 -14.50 12.67
C LEU A 507 3.70 -14.20 12.42
N ARG A 508 2.82 -15.06 12.93
CA ARG A 508 1.37 -14.85 12.85
C ARG A 508 0.95 -13.58 13.59
N ALA A 509 1.39 -13.41 14.82
CA ALA A 509 1.06 -12.24 15.62
C ALA A 509 1.57 -10.95 14.94
N CYS A 510 2.80 -10.93 14.43
CA CYS A 510 3.34 -9.81 13.70
C CYS A 510 2.51 -9.49 12.44
N ALA A 511 2.18 -10.49 11.63
CA ALA A 511 1.35 -10.29 10.44
C ALA A 511 -0.04 -9.70 10.78
N VAL A 512 -0.65 -10.14 11.89
CA VAL A 512 -1.94 -9.59 12.35
C VAL A 512 -1.78 -8.15 12.82
N VAL A 513 -0.75 -7.83 13.61
CA VAL A 513 -0.45 -6.45 14.07
C VAL A 513 -0.26 -5.52 12.88
N ASP A 514 0.58 -5.90 11.93
CA ASP A 514 0.85 -5.09 10.74
C ASP A 514 -0.43 -4.84 9.93
N ARG A 515 -1.31 -5.84 9.86
CA ARG A 515 -2.61 -5.70 9.20
C ARG A 515 -3.55 -4.77 9.96
N VAL A 516 -3.65 -4.89 11.29
CA VAL A 516 -4.47 -3.99 12.12
C VAL A 516 -3.97 -2.56 11.98
N ARG A 517 -2.65 -2.34 12.08
CA ARG A 517 -2.01 -1.03 11.90
C ARG A 517 -2.30 -0.43 10.54
N ALA A 518 -2.28 -1.24 9.48
CA ALA A 518 -2.59 -0.80 8.13
C ALA A 518 -4.06 -0.40 7.92
N LEU A 519 -4.99 -1.01 8.67
CA LEU A 519 -6.42 -0.70 8.60
C LEU A 519 -6.81 0.49 9.49
N ALA A 520 -6.05 0.77 10.54
CA ALA A 520 -6.29 1.87 11.47
C ALA A 520 -5.79 3.24 10.97
N ARG A 521 -4.85 3.25 10.01
CA ARG A 521 -4.34 4.45 9.31
C ARG A 521 -5.26 4.88 8.18
#